data_b39a3804aec24d52ae42263140e85b58
#
_entry.id   b39a3804aec24d52ae42263140e85b58
#
_cell.length_a   1.000
_cell.length_b   1.000
_cell.length_c   1.000
_cell.angle_alpha   90.00
_cell.angle_beta   90.00
_cell.angle_gamma   90.00
#
_symmetry.space_group_name_H-M   'P 1'
#
loop_
_entity.id
_entity.type
_entity.pdbx_description
1 polymer ?
#
loop_
_entity_poly.entity_id
_entity_poly.type
_entity_poly.pdbx_seq_one_letter_code
_entity_poly.pdbx_strand_id
1 'polypeptide(L)'
;MKKFFSIAAIIILMMASAKAEAQVITLQQLKNEVSKQVISTYKEYTDADLKVDILTVPFSELNIKDGTVTYKVTSNSNRFMQRDVKRVEIYVNGSLAKVVMAPVEVKAYKNVLVARSEINRESAVTPFNTMIQRKEVSNLISNVVAPGELRKDAMARRVFKAGEIIDTRFLTTKPDVLRNQEVTAFFKSSGIMVSISATAQTDGNIGDYVTLKSPKYQKVYRGKVIGPNRVLITM
;
A
#
# COMPACT_ATOMS: atom_id res chain seq x y z
N MET A 1 50.53 21.65 80.15
CA MET A 1 49.57 20.56 80.21
C MET A 1 48.34 20.99 79.37
N LYS A 2 48.25 20.53 78.14
CA LYS A 2 47.14 20.93 77.20
C LYS A 2 46.23 19.73 77.08
N LYS A 3 44.98 19.86 77.53
CA LYS A 3 43.92 18.86 77.36
C LYS A 3 43.35 18.93 75.98
N PHE A 4 43.49 17.89 75.19
CA PHE A 4 42.78 17.71 73.91
C PHE A 4 41.41 17.19 74.21
N PHE A 5 40.37 17.95 73.86
CA PHE A 5 38.97 17.51 73.77
C PHE A 5 38.74 16.91 72.34
N SER A 6 38.51 15.62 72.30
CA SER A 6 38.13 14.95 71.08
C SER A 6 36.62 15.04 70.94
N ILE A 7 36.12 15.79 69.95
CA ILE A 7 34.69 15.87 69.58
C ILE A 7 34.46 14.77 68.56
N ALA A 8 33.80 13.69 68.97
CA ALA A 8 33.33 12.65 68.11
C ALA A 8 32.05 13.19 67.45
N ALA A 9 32.14 13.58 66.14
CA ALA A 9 31.00 13.92 65.32
C ALA A 9 30.28 12.64 64.92
N ILE A 10 29.12 12.38 65.48
CA ILE A 10 28.17 11.34 65.06
C ILE A 10 27.50 11.83 63.77
N ILE A 11 27.94 11.30 62.62
CA ILE A 11 27.24 11.50 61.36
C ILE A 11 26.04 10.52 61.36
N ILE A 12 24.85 11.04 61.65
CA ILE A 12 23.60 10.34 61.46
C ILE A 12 23.34 10.32 59.97
N LEU A 13 23.63 9.20 59.31
CA LEU A 13 23.26 8.94 57.92
C LEU A 13 21.76 8.71 57.87
N MET A 14 20.95 9.78 57.61
CA MET A 14 19.55 9.63 57.27
C MET A 14 19.48 8.88 55.92
N MET A 15 19.29 7.58 55.95
CA MET A 15 18.77 6.83 54.81
C MET A 15 17.35 7.31 54.55
N ALA A 16 17.21 8.29 53.67
CA ALA A 16 15.93 8.58 53.04
C ALA A 16 15.52 7.34 52.25
N SER A 17 14.69 6.51 52.87
CA SER A 17 13.96 5.47 52.13
C SER A 17 13.08 6.17 51.10
N ALA A 18 13.57 6.30 49.86
CA ALA A 18 12.75 6.70 48.75
C ALA A 18 11.60 5.67 48.65
N LYS A 19 10.42 6.07 49.09
CA LYS A 19 9.21 5.30 48.81
C LYS A 19 9.13 5.24 47.29
N ALA A 20 9.26 4.04 46.75
CA ALA A 20 8.98 3.81 45.35
C ALA A 20 7.46 4.04 45.16
N GLU A 21 7.10 5.25 44.79
CA GLU A 21 5.73 5.55 44.41
C GLU A 21 5.40 4.76 43.16
N ALA A 22 4.25 4.10 43.13
CA ALA A 22 3.79 3.36 41.98
C ALA A 22 3.27 4.36 40.95
N GLN A 23 3.82 4.33 39.75
CA GLN A 23 3.33 5.10 38.61
C GLN A 23 2.21 4.31 37.92
N VAL A 24 1.15 5.00 37.51
CA VAL A 24 0.01 4.40 36.82
C VAL A 24 0.08 4.75 35.34
N ILE A 25 0.16 3.74 34.48
CA ILE A 25 -0.02 3.89 33.04
C ILE A 25 -1.50 3.70 32.73
N THR A 26 -2.14 4.73 32.23
CA THR A 26 -3.52 4.64 31.78
C THR A 26 -3.61 3.97 30.40
N LEU A 27 -4.77 3.36 30.13
CA LEU A 27 -5.07 2.80 28.81
C LEU A 27 -4.89 3.84 27.68
N GLN A 28 -5.23 5.10 27.94
CA GLN A 28 -5.12 6.17 26.93
C GLN A 28 -3.66 6.49 26.60
N GLN A 29 -2.76 6.51 27.59
CA GLN A 29 -1.33 6.68 27.36
C GLN A 29 -0.76 5.55 26.53
N LEU A 30 -1.11 4.29 26.87
CA LEU A 30 -0.71 3.13 26.09
C LEU A 30 -1.22 3.21 24.64
N LYS A 31 -2.49 3.54 24.45
CA LYS A 31 -3.09 3.71 23.13
C LYS A 31 -2.36 4.75 22.27
N ASN A 32 -2.04 5.89 22.86
CA ASN A 32 -1.35 6.97 22.16
C ASN A 32 0.05 6.54 21.71
N GLU A 33 0.82 5.90 22.59
CA GLU A 33 2.18 5.46 22.26
C GLU A 33 2.20 4.32 21.24
N VAL A 34 1.32 3.34 21.39
CA VAL A 34 1.19 2.24 20.42
C VAL A 34 0.77 2.79 19.06
N SER A 35 -0.23 3.67 19.00
CA SER A 35 -0.69 4.27 17.75
C SER A 35 0.43 5.05 17.07
N LYS A 36 1.19 5.86 17.79
CA LYS A 36 2.32 6.64 17.28
C LYS A 36 3.39 5.74 16.66
N GLN A 37 3.80 4.67 17.35
CA GLN A 37 4.83 3.75 16.85
C GLN A 37 4.34 2.91 15.68
N VAL A 38 3.08 2.44 15.68
CA VAL A 38 2.47 1.71 14.55
C VAL A 38 2.40 2.61 13.32
N ILE A 39 1.95 3.86 13.45
CA ILE A 39 1.90 4.82 12.34
C ILE A 39 3.32 5.07 11.80
N SER A 40 4.29 5.31 12.66
CA SER A 40 5.68 5.51 12.25
C SER A 40 6.22 4.33 11.44
N THR A 41 6.02 3.11 11.92
CA THR A 41 6.46 1.89 11.24
C THR A 41 5.75 1.71 9.88
N TYR A 42 4.44 1.94 9.82
CA TYR A 42 3.70 1.73 8.57
C TYR A 42 3.89 2.83 7.54
N LYS A 43 4.33 4.03 7.93
CA LYS A 43 4.74 5.08 6.99
C LYS A 43 5.94 4.71 6.13
N GLU A 44 6.74 3.73 6.52
CA GLU A 44 7.81 3.18 5.68
C GLU A 44 7.28 2.38 4.49
N TYR A 45 6.03 1.88 4.59
CA TYR A 45 5.39 1.03 3.56
C TYR A 45 4.31 1.75 2.76
N THR A 46 3.83 2.90 3.24
CA THR A 46 2.74 3.62 2.58
C THR A 46 2.74 5.11 2.92
N ASP A 47 2.34 5.92 1.95
CA ASP A 47 2.07 7.36 2.07
C ASP A 47 0.63 7.65 2.56
N ALA A 48 -0.18 6.62 2.83
CA ALA A 48 -1.55 6.77 3.29
C ALA A 48 -1.64 7.48 4.66
N ASP A 49 -2.72 8.20 4.88
CA ASP A 49 -3.10 8.68 6.22
C ASP A 49 -3.61 7.49 7.04
N LEU A 50 -2.95 7.22 8.16
CA LEU A 50 -3.26 6.07 8.99
C LEU A 50 -4.03 6.46 10.25
N LYS A 51 -5.09 5.72 10.54
CA LYS A 51 -5.79 5.73 11.82
C LYS A 51 -5.62 4.38 12.48
N VAL A 52 -5.13 4.36 13.73
CA VAL A 52 -4.90 3.16 14.51
C VAL A 52 -5.87 3.12 15.67
N ASP A 53 -6.69 2.09 15.72
CA ASP A 53 -7.61 1.82 16.82
C ASP A 53 -7.13 0.56 17.57
N ILE A 54 -6.92 0.66 18.89
CA ILE A 54 -6.62 -0.50 19.74
C ILE A 54 -7.95 -1.08 20.22
N LEU A 55 -8.20 -2.34 19.86
CA LEU A 55 -9.50 -2.96 20.06
C LEU A 55 -9.76 -3.28 21.53
N THR A 56 -8.89 -4.08 22.15
CA THR A 56 -9.08 -4.52 23.53
C THR A 56 -7.73 -4.76 24.20
N VAL A 57 -7.58 -4.33 25.45
CA VAL A 57 -6.49 -4.76 26.33
C VAL A 57 -7.10 -5.20 27.68
N PRO A 58 -6.46 -6.13 28.40
CA PRO A 58 -7.07 -6.74 29.59
C PRO A 58 -7.03 -5.87 30.85
N PHE A 59 -6.81 -4.56 30.72
CA PHE A 59 -6.73 -3.63 31.86
C PHE A 59 -7.15 -2.21 31.45
N SER A 60 -7.62 -1.44 32.41
CA SER A 60 -7.85 0.01 32.28
C SER A 60 -6.65 0.81 32.75
N GLU A 61 -5.95 0.31 33.74
CA GLU A 61 -4.76 0.90 34.37
C GLU A 61 -3.72 -0.15 34.67
N LEU A 62 -2.45 0.22 34.55
CA LEU A 62 -1.32 -0.63 34.84
C LEU A 62 -0.41 0.04 35.86
N ASN A 63 -0.30 -0.56 37.05
CA ASN A 63 0.63 -0.11 38.08
C ASN A 63 2.04 -0.62 37.77
N ILE A 64 3.00 0.28 37.72
CA ILE A 64 4.42 0.00 37.52
C ILE A 64 5.27 0.75 38.53
N LYS A 65 6.54 0.39 38.64
CA LYS A 65 7.49 1.15 39.50
C LYS A 65 7.66 2.56 38.92
N ASP A 66 7.89 3.52 39.79
CA ASP A 66 8.22 4.88 39.39
C ASP A 66 9.51 4.93 38.56
N GLY A 67 9.54 5.78 37.56
CA GLY A 67 10.68 5.98 36.70
C GLY A 67 10.35 6.40 35.27
N THR A 68 11.39 6.52 34.45
CA THR A 68 11.23 6.85 33.03
C THR A 68 10.67 5.65 32.27
N VAL A 69 9.46 5.83 31.73
CA VAL A 69 8.75 4.79 30.95
C VAL A 69 9.09 4.92 29.47
N THR A 70 9.47 3.82 28.86
CA THR A 70 9.64 3.71 27.41
C THR A 70 8.87 2.51 26.86
N TYR A 71 8.42 2.62 25.62
CA TYR A 71 7.62 1.59 24.97
C TYR A 71 8.35 1.10 23.72
N LYS A 72 8.32 -0.19 23.47
CA LYS A 72 8.77 -0.81 22.24
C LYS A 72 7.64 -1.65 21.66
N VAL A 73 7.17 -1.26 20.48
CA VAL A 73 6.09 -1.95 19.77
C VAL A 73 6.69 -2.78 18.65
N THR A 74 6.43 -4.08 18.67
CA THR A 74 6.89 -5.01 17.63
C THR A 74 5.72 -5.72 16.97
N SER A 75 5.90 -6.06 15.70
CA SER A 75 4.95 -6.81 14.87
C SER A 75 5.62 -8.08 14.37
N ASN A 76 4.84 -9.11 14.13
CA ASN A 76 5.30 -10.33 13.48
C ASN A 76 5.35 -10.20 11.94
N SER A 77 5.00 -9.05 11.39
CA SER A 77 4.91 -8.81 9.95
C SER A 77 5.66 -7.55 9.54
N ASN A 78 6.43 -7.66 8.46
CA ASN A 78 7.17 -6.56 7.82
C ASN A 78 6.36 -5.91 6.68
N ARG A 79 5.03 -6.03 6.70
CA ARG A 79 4.13 -5.43 5.71
C ARG A 79 2.95 -4.77 6.40
N PHE A 80 2.24 -3.90 5.69
CA PHE A 80 0.99 -3.34 6.18
C PHE A 80 -0.04 -4.45 6.43
N MET A 81 -0.63 -4.44 7.63
CA MET A 81 -1.72 -5.32 8.05
C MET A 81 -2.84 -4.46 8.63
N GLN A 82 -4.05 -4.62 8.07
CA GLN A 82 -5.23 -3.91 8.60
C GLN A 82 -5.55 -4.33 10.03
N ARG A 83 -5.42 -5.61 10.34
CA ARG A 83 -5.57 -6.16 11.70
C ARG A 83 -4.33 -6.94 12.07
N ASP A 84 -3.80 -6.66 13.25
CA ASP A 84 -2.61 -7.30 13.77
C ASP A 84 -2.64 -7.30 15.31
N VAL A 85 -1.81 -8.15 15.92
CA VAL A 85 -1.57 -8.14 17.36
C VAL A 85 -0.17 -7.65 17.61
N LYS A 86 -0.05 -6.45 18.16
CA LYS A 86 1.26 -5.86 18.49
C LYS A 86 1.71 -6.33 19.86
N ARG A 87 2.98 -6.75 19.94
CA ARG A 87 3.67 -6.98 21.21
C ARG A 87 4.22 -5.65 21.68
N VAL A 88 3.74 -5.19 22.82
CA VAL A 88 4.15 -3.94 23.46
C VAL A 88 4.97 -4.28 24.68
N GLU A 89 6.26 -3.96 24.65
CA GLU A 89 7.17 -4.08 25.78
C GLU A 89 7.28 -2.73 26.47
N ILE A 90 6.99 -2.72 27.76
CA ILE A 90 7.03 -1.52 28.61
C ILE A 90 8.27 -1.62 29.48
N TYR A 91 9.15 -0.65 29.36
CA TYR A 91 10.39 -0.56 30.14
C TYR A 91 10.30 0.59 31.13
N VAL A 92 10.85 0.38 32.32
CA VAL A 92 11.02 1.40 33.36
C VAL A 92 12.50 1.51 33.66
N ASN A 93 13.08 2.69 33.51
CA ASN A 93 14.52 2.93 33.69
C ASN A 93 15.39 1.92 32.92
N GLY A 94 14.97 1.57 31.68
CA GLY A 94 15.64 0.62 30.80
C GLY A 94 15.44 -0.87 31.12
N SER A 95 14.75 -1.21 32.23
CA SER A 95 14.43 -2.60 32.61
C SER A 95 13.03 -2.98 32.15
N LEU A 96 12.86 -4.18 31.58
CA LEU A 96 11.55 -4.68 31.14
C LEU A 96 10.61 -4.85 32.35
N ALA A 97 9.57 -4.06 32.41
CA ALA A 97 8.55 -4.09 33.48
C ALA A 97 7.35 -4.96 33.10
N LYS A 98 6.86 -4.87 31.86
CA LYS A 98 5.66 -5.58 31.43
C LYS A 98 5.66 -5.81 29.92
N VAL A 99 4.99 -6.89 29.50
CA VAL A 99 4.66 -7.16 28.08
C VAL A 99 3.15 -7.21 27.95
N VAL A 100 2.62 -6.52 26.95
CA VAL A 100 1.20 -6.46 26.66
C VAL A 100 0.98 -6.83 25.19
N MET A 101 -0.02 -7.68 24.94
CA MET A 101 -0.48 -7.97 23.58
C MET A 101 -1.64 -7.02 23.26
N ALA A 102 -1.46 -6.18 22.25
CA ALA A 102 -2.43 -5.15 21.86
C ALA A 102 -2.96 -5.46 20.46
N PRO A 103 -4.18 -6.02 20.34
CA PRO A 103 -4.86 -6.14 19.05
C PRO A 103 -5.16 -4.75 18.49
N VAL A 104 -4.71 -4.49 17.27
CA VAL A 104 -4.89 -3.19 16.59
C VAL A 104 -5.66 -3.37 15.29
N GLU A 105 -6.48 -2.38 14.96
CA GLU A 105 -7.05 -2.19 13.63
C GLU A 105 -6.49 -0.90 13.04
N VAL A 106 -5.94 -0.99 11.84
CA VAL A 106 -5.33 0.14 11.14
C VAL A 106 -6.13 0.43 9.89
N LYS A 107 -6.71 1.63 9.82
CA LYS A 107 -7.42 2.14 8.66
C LYS A 107 -6.51 3.09 7.89
N ALA A 108 -6.38 2.83 6.59
CA ALA A 108 -5.57 3.64 5.69
C ALA A 108 -6.48 4.44 4.76
N TYR A 109 -6.23 5.74 4.64
CA TYR A 109 -6.98 6.66 3.79
C TYR A 109 -6.05 7.29 2.77
N LYS A 110 -6.45 7.30 1.50
CA LYS A 110 -5.74 7.98 0.41
C LYS A 110 -6.71 8.75 -0.48
N ASN A 111 -6.19 9.76 -1.15
CA ASN A 111 -6.85 10.33 -2.31
C ASN A 111 -6.62 9.38 -3.48
N VAL A 112 -7.68 8.82 -4.02
CA VAL A 112 -7.64 7.80 -5.09
C VAL A 112 -8.61 8.15 -6.21
N LEU A 113 -8.40 7.57 -7.37
CA LEU A 113 -9.36 7.64 -8.45
C LEU A 113 -10.54 6.70 -8.18
N VAL A 114 -11.74 7.24 -8.33
CA VAL A 114 -12.99 6.49 -8.31
C VAL A 114 -13.74 6.73 -9.62
N ALA A 115 -14.55 5.76 -10.05
CA ALA A 115 -15.40 5.91 -11.21
C ALA A 115 -16.46 7.00 -10.95
N ARG A 116 -16.56 7.98 -11.84
CA ARG A 116 -17.58 9.04 -11.77
C ARG A 116 -18.96 8.52 -12.16
N SER A 117 -18.99 7.66 -13.17
CA SER A 117 -20.14 6.93 -13.67
C SER A 117 -19.73 5.47 -13.90
N GLU A 118 -20.66 4.62 -14.27
CA GLU A 118 -20.34 3.26 -14.65
C GLU A 118 -19.34 3.22 -15.81
N ILE A 119 -18.28 2.43 -15.65
CA ILE A 119 -17.27 2.18 -16.68
C ILE A 119 -17.39 0.70 -17.08
N ASN A 120 -17.80 0.46 -18.31
CA ASN A 120 -17.98 -0.90 -18.81
C ASN A 120 -16.64 -1.62 -19.03
N ARG A 121 -16.70 -2.95 -19.07
CA ARG A 121 -15.56 -3.77 -19.48
C ARG A 121 -15.07 -3.34 -20.88
N GLU A 122 -13.75 -3.37 -21.08
CA GLU A 122 -13.07 -2.99 -22.32
C GLU A 122 -13.24 -1.51 -22.70
N SER A 123 -13.81 -0.69 -21.82
CA SER A 123 -13.87 0.76 -21.98
C SER A 123 -12.61 1.43 -21.44
N ALA A 124 -12.22 2.56 -22.06
CA ALA A 124 -11.11 3.37 -21.61
C ALA A 124 -11.41 3.97 -20.23
N VAL A 125 -10.46 3.89 -19.32
CA VAL A 125 -10.47 4.59 -18.04
C VAL A 125 -9.71 5.90 -18.22
N THR A 126 -10.40 7.02 -18.06
CA THR A 126 -9.88 8.36 -18.38
C THR A 126 -10.16 9.34 -17.26
N PRO A 127 -9.50 10.50 -17.23
CA PRO A 127 -9.84 11.58 -16.29
C PRO A 127 -11.28 12.09 -16.41
N PHE A 128 -11.95 11.88 -17.55
CA PHE A 128 -13.33 12.33 -17.77
C PHE A 128 -14.38 11.44 -17.08
N ASN A 129 -14.12 10.12 -16.99
CA ASN A 129 -15.02 9.16 -16.34
C ASN A 129 -14.53 8.74 -14.94
N THR A 130 -13.50 9.40 -14.43
CA THR A 130 -12.99 9.23 -13.06
C THR A 130 -13.00 10.55 -12.29
N MET A 131 -12.91 10.49 -10.98
CA MET A 131 -12.73 11.65 -10.11
C MET A 131 -11.87 11.26 -8.90
N ILE A 132 -11.26 12.26 -8.27
CA ILE A 132 -10.46 12.07 -7.06
C ILE A 132 -11.39 12.10 -5.84
N GLN A 133 -11.31 11.08 -5.00
CA GLN A 133 -11.98 11.04 -3.71
C GLN A 133 -11.04 10.48 -2.63
N ARG A 134 -11.18 11.00 -1.41
CA ARG A 134 -10.55 10.40 -0.24
C ARG A 134 -11.35 9.17 0.18
N LYS A 135 -10.74 8.00 0.12
CA LYS A 135 -11.36 6.71 0.45
C LYS A 135 -10.52 5.93 1.46
N GLU A 136 -11.19 5.07 2.21
CA GLU A 136 -10.49 4.01 2.95
C GLU A 136 -9.99 2.94 1.98
N VAL A 137 -8.69 2.67 2.07
CA VAL A 137 -7.98 1.76 1.14
C VAL A 137 -7.27 0.63 1.88
N SER A 138 -7.63 0.36 3.12
CA SER A 138 -6.94 -0.61 3.99
C SER A 138 -6.74 -1.98 3.34
N ASN A 139 -7.72 -2.46 2.56
CA ASN A 139 -7.66 -3.73 1.84
C ASN A 139 -7.07 -3.63 0.42
N LEU A 140 -6.83 -2.41 -0.06
CA LEU A 140 -6.42 -2.12 -1.44
C LEU A 140 -5.17 -1.27 -1.52
N ILE A 141 -4.45 -1.09 -0.42
CA ILE A 141 -3.41 -0.06 -0.23
C ILE A 141 -2.34 -0.05 -1.34
N SER A 142 -2.01 -1.21 -1.90
CA SER A 142 -1.03 -1.37 -2.98
C SER A 142 -1.65 -1.42 -4.38
N ASN A 143 -2.99 -1.37 -4.49
CA ASN A 143 -3.70 -1.63 -5.74
C ASN A 143 -4.63 -0.47 -6.15
N VAL A 144 -4.47 0.70 -5.57
CA VAL A 144 -5.24 1.89 -5.95
C VAL A 144 -4.48 2.73 -6.95
N VAL A 145 -5.19 3.45 -7.77
CA VAL A 145 -4.61 4.46 -8.67
C VAL A 145 -4.60 5.79 -7.95
N ALA A 146 -3.41 6.33 -7.71
CA ALA A 146 -3.26 7.67 -7.15
C ALA A 146 -3.53 8.75 -8.22
N PRO A 147 -3.87 9.98 -7.81
CA PRO A 147 -4.01 11.10 -8.73
C PRO A 147 -2.74 11.29 -9.57
N GLY A 148 -2.89 11.32 -10.89
CA GLY A 148 -1.77 11.48 -11.83
C GLY A 148 -1.07 10.17 -12.26
N GLU A 149 -1.38 9.03 -11.64
CA GLU A 149 -0.77 7.73 -11.99
C GLU A 149 -1.57 6.94 -13.03
N LEU A 150 -2.75 7.44 -13.43
CA LEU A 150 -3.57 6.78 -14.45
C LEU A 150 -2.85 6.80 -15.81
N ARG A 151 -2.60 5.61 -16.36
CA ARG A 151 -2.02 5.48 -17.68
C ARG A 151 -3.01 5.97 -18.75
N LYS A 152 -2.51 6.64 -19.79
CA LYS A 152 -3.32 7.18 -20.88
C LYS A 152 -4.04 6.09 -21.69
N ASP A 153 -3.50 4.89 -21.71
CA ASP A 153 -3.99 3.72 -22.43
C ASP A 153 -4.73 2.72 -21.53
N ALA A 154 -5.09 3.14 -20.31
CA ALA A 154 -5.78 2.28 -19.34
C ALA A 154 -7.17 1.88 -19.83
N MET A 155 -7.48 0.60 -19.75
CA MET A 155 -8.78 0.01 -20.03
C MET A 155 -9.28 -0.84 -18.88
N ALA A 156 -10.58 -0.86 -18.66
CA ALA A 156 -11.23 -1.65 -17.63
C ALA A 156 -11.32 -3.12 -18.06
N ARG A 157 -10.82 -4.04 -17.22
CA ARG A 157 -10.98 -5.51 -17.40
C ARG A 157 -12.34 -6.01 -16.91
N ARG A 158 -13.04 -5.21 -16.10
CA ARG A 158 -14.39 -5.47 -15.60
C ARG A 158 -15.19 -4.19 -15.51
N VAL A 159 -16.46 -4.28 -15.21
CA VAL A 159 -17.30 -3.12 -14.93
C VAL A 159 -16.86 -2.49 -13.59
N PHE A 160 -16.69 -1.18 -13.56
CA PHE A 160 -16.60 -0.37 -12.35
C PHE A 160 -17.91 0.40 -12.17
N LYS A 161 -18.53 0.28 -11.00
CA LYS A 161 -19.75 1.03 -10.66
C LYS A 161 -19.39 2.46 -10.27
N ALA A 162 -20.35 3.38 -10.40
CA ALA A 162 -20.19 4.75 -9.94
C ALA A 162 -19.77 4.79 -8.45
N GLY A 163 -18.76 5.62 -8.11
CA GLY A 163 -18.17 5.72 -6.77
C GLY A 163 -17.22 4.60 -6.35
N GLU A 164 -16.99 3.60 -7.20
CA GLU A 164 -16.06 2.50 -6.96
C GLU A 164 -14.62 2.93 -7.17
N ILE A 165 -13.71 2.46 -6.30
CA ILE A 165 -12.26 2.72 -6.42
C ILE A 165 -11.72 2.02 -7.67
N ILE A 166 -10.92 2.74 -8.45
CA ILE A 166 -10.21 2.16 -9.58
C ILE A 166 -9.04 1.31 -9.05
N ASP A 167 -9.23 -0.01 -9.11
CA ASP A 167 -8.26 -1.01 -8.66
C ASP A 167 -7.36 -1.41 -9.83
N THR A 168 -6.05 -1.23 -9.67
CA THR A 168 -5.04 -1.50 -10.71
C THR A 168 -5.06 -2.94 -11.21
N ARG A 169 -5.47 -3.91 -10.40
CA ARG A 169 -5.60 -5.32 -10.80
C ARG A 169 -6.64 -5.56 -11.89
N PHE A 170 -7.60 -4.65 -12.00
CA PHE A 170 -8.67 -4.69 -12.99
C PHE A 170 -8.49 -3.67 -14.10
N LEU A 171 -7.28 -3.14 -14.25
CA LEU A 171 -6.86 -2.37 -15.40
C LEU A 171 -6.00 -3.22 -16.34
N THR A 172 -6.07 -2.88 -17.62
CA THR A 172 -5.19 -3.38 -18.67
C THR A 172 -4.82 -2.21 -19.57
N THR A 173 -3.91 -2.43 -20.49
CA THR A 173 -3.60 -1.44 -21.54
C THR A 173 -4.41 -1.75 -22.79
N LYS A 174 -4.74 -0.71 -23.54
CA LYS A 174 -5.33 -0.89 -24.86
C LYS A 174 -4.33 -1.63 -25.75
N PRO A 175 -4.70 -2.77 -26.35
CA PRO A 175 -3.83 -3.45 -27.30
C PRO A 175 -3.48 -2.56 -28.47
N ASP A 176 -2.24 -2.70 -29.02
CA ASP A 176 -1.82 -1.98 -30.21
C ASP A 176 -2.57 -2.39 -31.48
N VAL A 177 -3.07 -3.61 -31.47
CA VAL A 177 -3.96 -4.18 -32.49
C VAL A 177 -5.16 -4.77 -31.80
N LEU A 178 -6.37 -4.33 -32.15
CA LEU A 178 -7.62 -4.86 -31.63
C LEU A 178 -8.28 -5.81 -32.64
N ARG A 179 -8.90 -6.87 -32.13
CA ARG A 179 -9.74 -7.78 -32.93
C ARG A 179 -10.83 -7.01 -33.69
N ASN A 180 -11.08 -7.42 -34.90
CA ASN A 180 -12.01 -6.82 -35.85
C ASN A 180 -11.62 -5.40 -36.31
N GLN A 181 -10.43 -4.92 -35.97
CA GLN A 181 -9.92 -3.63 -36.43
C GLN A 181 -9.13 -3.81 -37.72
N GLU A 182 -9.20 -2.79 -38.58
CA GLU A 182 -8.38 -2.70 -39.78
C GLU A 182 -6.94 -2.36 -39.38
N VAL A 183 -5.99 -3.10 -39.97
CA VAL A 183 -4.55 -2.96 -39.75
C VAL A 183 -3.81 -2.94 -41.07
N THR A 184 -2.63 -2.31 -41.08
CA THR A 184 -1.71 -2.39 -42.22
C THR A 184 -0.77 -3.57 -42.03
N ALA A 185 -0.90 -4.56 -42.88
CA ALA A 185 0.01 -5.72 -42.91
C ALA A 185 1.12 -5.48 -43.89
N PHE A 186 2.39 -5.55 -43.42
CA PHE A 186 3.60 -5.41 -44.21
C PHE A 186 4.19 -6.78 -44.49
N PHE A 187 4.43 -7.05 -45.77
CA PHE A 187 5.14 -8.25 -46.22
C PHE A 187 6.56 -7.87 -46.59
N LYS A 188 7.54 -8.54 -46.00
CA LYS A 188 8.96 -8.34 -46.30
C LYS A 188 9.50 -9.57 -46.99
N SER A 189 9.99 -9.41 -48.21
CA SER A 189 10.68 -10.47 -48.97
C SER A 189 11.80 -9.86 -49.81
N SER A 190 13.03 -10.40 -49.72
CA SER A 190 14.18 -10.08 -50.55
C SER A 190 14.43 -8.56 -50.79
N GLY A 191 14.24 -7.73 -49.74
CA GLY A 191 14.45 -6.28 -49.82
C GLY A 191 13.22 -5.47 -50.30
N ILE A 192 12.15 -6.12 -50.70
CA ILE A 192 10.88 -5.48 -51.09
C ILE A 192 9.95 -5.51 -49.91
N MET A 193 9.28 -4.39 -49.66
CA MET A 193 8.21 -4.27 -48.65
C MET A 193 6.91 -3.87 -49.35
N VAL A 194 5.89 -4.73 -49.21
CA VAL A 194 4.56 -4.48 -49.75
C VAL A 194 3.59 -4.38 -48.55
N SER A 195 2.65 -3.46 -48.60
CA SER A 195 1.60 -3.33 -47.60
C SER A 195 0.23 -3.60 -48.16
N ILE A 196 -0.61 -4.24 -47.35
CA ILE A 196 -2.04 -4.45 -47.65
C ILE A 196 -2.88 -4.08 -46.43
N SER A 197 -4.15 -3.75 -46.67
CA SER A 197 -5.12 -3.68 -45.59
C SER A 197 -5.62 -5.08 -45.23
N ALA A 198 -5.73 -5.36 -43.94
CA ALA A 198 -6.28 -6.60 -43.41
C ALA A 198 -7.05 -6.33 -42.11
N THR A 199 -7.93 -7.27 -41.76
CA THR A 199 -8.69 -7.21 -40.48
C THR A 199 -8.04 -8.15 -39.47
N ALA A 200 -7.71 -7.63 -38.29
CA ALA A 200 -7.19 -8.45 -37.19
C ALA A 200 -8.29 -9.40 -36.67
N GLN A 201 -7.92 -10.65 -36.46
CA GLN A 201 -8.81 -11.67 -35.88
C GLN A 201 -8.53 -11.89 -34.38
N THR A 202 -7.39 -11.39 -33.88
CA THR A 202 -6.96 -11.47 -32.48
C THR A 202 -6.36 -10.14 -32.04
N ASP A 203 -6.47 -9.84 -30.73
CA ASP A 203 -5.76 -8.72 -30.12
C ASP A 203 -4.27 -9.01 -29.99
N GLY A 204 -3.44 -7.96 -29.94
CA GLY A 204 -2.02 -8.08 -29.66
C GLY A 204 -1.32 -6.76 -29.40
N ASN A 205 -0.27 -6.81 -28.60
CA ASN A 205 0.63 -5.69 -28.32
C ASN A 205 1.89 -5.80 -29.21
N ILE A 206 2.66 -4.73 -29.26
CA ILE A 206 3.95 -4.74 -29.97
C ILE A 206 4.78 -5.94 -29.53
N GLY A 207 5.22 -6.75 -30.50
CA GLY A 207 5.97 -7.98 -30.27
C GLY A 207 5.14 -9.27 -30.34
N ASP A 208 3.83 -9.19 -30.11
CA ASP A 208 2.92 -10.35 -30.20
C ASP A 208 2.65 -10.75 -31.65
N TYR A 209 2.24 -12.01 -31.82
CA TYR A 209 1.75 -12.50 -33.10
C TYR A 209 0.23 -12.48 -33.13
N VAL A 210 -0.31 -11.82 -34.18
CA VAL A 210 -1.74 -11.73 -34.44
C VAL A 210 -2.12 -12.42 -35.74
N THR A 211 -3.36 -12.91 -35.78
CA THR A 211 -3.96 -13.47 -36.98
C THR A 211 -4.72 -12.37 -37.72
N LEU A 212 -4.49 -12.26 -39.02
CA LEU A 212 -5.08 -11.27 -39.90
C LEU A 212 -5.85 -11.95 -41.02
N LYS A 213 -6.98 -11.38 -41.43
CA LYS A 213 -7.70 -11.81 -42.64
C LYS A 213 -7.71 -10.66 -43.64
N SER A 214 -7.23 -10.90 -44.84
CA SER A 214 -7.33 -9.94 -45.93
C SER A 214 -8.71 -10.05 -46.59
N PRO A 215 -9.53 -9.00 -46.58
CA PRO A 215 -10.83 -9.03 -47.24
C PRO A 215 -10.70 -9.13 -48.77
N LYS A 216 -9.65 -8.54 -49.36
CA LYS A 216 -9.40 -8.56 -50.80
C LYS A 216 -8.98 -9.95 -51.33
N TYR A 217 -8.11 -10.66 -50.60
CA TYR A 217 -7.56 -11.91 -51.04
C TYR A 217 -8.17 -13.14 -50.35
N GLN A 218 -9.09 -12.95 -49.40
CA GLN A 218 -9.71 -14.00 -48.58
C GLN A 218 -8.73 -14.95 -47.90
N LYS A 219 -7.48 -14.49 -47.73
CA LYS A 219 -6.39 -15.27 -47.09
C LYS A 219 -6.20 -14.84 -45.62
N VAL A 220 -5.79 -15.81 -44.83
CA VAL A 220 -5.43 -15.63 -43.42
C VAL A 220 -3.89 -15.62 -43.34
N TYR A 221 -3.37 -14.65 -42.57
CA TYR A 221 -1.95 -14.48 -42.35
C TYR A 221 -1.69 -14.43 -40.83
N ARG A 222 -0.49 -14.81 -40.44
CA ARG A 222 0.02 -14.59 -39.10
C ARG A 222 1.21 -13.64 -39.17
N GLY A 223 1.18 -12.56 -38.38
CA GLY A 223 2.22 -11.56 -38.39
C GLY A 223 2.51 -11.01 -37.00
N LYS A 224 3.71 -10.43 -36.85
CA LYS A 224 4.17 -9.81 -35.60
C LYS A 224 3.73 -8.34 -35.59
N VAL A 225 3.12 -7.90 -34.47
CA VAL A 225 2.78 -6.50 -34.25
C VAL A 225 4.07 -5.68 -34.11
N ILE A 226 4.22 -4.64 -34.94
CA ILE A 226 5.38 -3.74 -34.96
C ILE A 226 5.03 -2.31 -34.55
N GLY A 227 3.78 -2.03 -34.28
CA GLY A 227 3.27 -0.73 -33.84
C GLY A 227 1.75 -0.70 -33.87
N PRO A 228 1.12 0.42 -33.43
CA PRO A 228 -0.34 0.57 -33.45
C PRO A 228 -0.89 0.32 -34.87
N ASN A 229 -1.81 -0.64 -34.97
CA ASN A 229 -2.43 -1.11 -36.24
C ASN A 229 -1.41 -1.51 -37.33
N ARG A 230 -0.21 -1.89 -36.98
CA ARG A 230 0.87 -2.26 -37.92
C ARG A 230 1.40 -3.64 -37.61
N VAL A 231 1.38 -4.53 -38.61
CA VAL A 231 1.77 -5.94 -38.43
C VAL A 231 2.74 -6.33 -39.54
N LEU A 232 3.85 -6.95 -39.16
CA LEU A 232 4.86 -7.47 -40.10
C LEU A 232 4.62 -8.96 -40.32
N ILE A 233 4.49 -9.37 -41.60
CA ILE A 233 4.43 -10.76 -42.02
C ILE A 233 5.74 -11.09 -42.67
N THR A 234 6.45 -12.06 -42.11
CA THR A 234 7.69 -12.61 -42.70
C THR A 234 7.33 -13.88 -43.47
N MET A 235 7.66 -13.91 -44.73
CA MET A 235 7.50 -15.08 -45.62
C MET A 235 8.75 -15.93 -45.60
#